data_6994f29036dc46965a24885359d2d818
#
_entry.id   6994f29036dc46965a24885359d2d818
#
_cell.length_a   1.000
_cell.length_b   1.000
_cell.length_c   1.000
_cell.angle_alpha   90.00
_cell.angle_beta   90.00
_cell.angle_gamma   90.00
#
_symmetry.space_group_name_H-M   'P 1'
#
loop_
_entity.id
_entity.type
_entity.pdbx_description
1 polymer ?
#
loop_
_entity_poly.entity_id
_entity_poly.type
_entity_poly.pdbx_seq_one_letter_code
_entity_poly.pdbx_strand_id
1 'polypeptide(L)'
;MKKKFLQMAKMKHLAIIICFLITTFAQAQDEGNKSMEIYGFIMTDIGYNFNQIQPDWYDVVRPTKLPAFKDEYGPDGSYYASVRQTRLGFKNYFDTGIGELKTHFEFELFGTGVDAGQTTFRLRHAYAELGKFGAGQTWSPFMDIGVFPNSLEYWGPTGMVFFRNIQIRYMPIQGDTRLTIALERPGASADQGDYANRVELQDVKARFPLPDLSAEYHVGTKWGYVELAGIVRKIEWKDLNNDQYDLSGDAVGWGLNLSTNINFSKNDVFRGQVVYGEGIQNYMNDAPVDIGIQNNFGNPVTPVKGVTLPLIGVVAFLDHTWSEKFSTAIGYSMIDIDNSDGQTDDAFKKGQYILGNLLYTPVKNCMVGVEFQWGNRENFNDGWSTSINKLQFSFKYNFSQSFYKKN
;
A
#
# COMPACT_ATOMS: atom_id res chain seq x y z
N MET A 1 8.87 9.67 -45.90
CA MET A 1 9.67 10.77 -45.37
C MET A 1 8.84 11.94 -44.81
N LYS A 2 7.88 12.53 -45.54
CA LYS A 2 7.07 13.70 -45.07
C LYS A 2 6.28 13.47 -43.75
N LYS A 3 5.69 12.29 -43.49
CA LYS A 3 4.96 12.00 -42.24
C LYS A 3 5.85 12.00 -40.98
N LYS A 4 7.07 11.45 -41.06
CA LYS A 4 8.03 11.47 -39.94
C LYS A 4 8.53 12.88 -39.61
N PHE A 5 8.70 13.72 -40.63
CA PHE A 5 9.13 15.12 -40.45
C PHE A 5 8.04 15.97 -39.77
N LEU A 6 6.75 15.72 -40.08
CA LEU A 6 5.62 16.42 -39.49
C LEU A 6 5.41 16.00 -38.01
N GLN A 7 5.68 14.74 -37.68
CA GLN A 7 5.58 14.22 -36.32
C GLN A 7 6.74 14.75 -35.43
N MET A 8 7.96 14.83 -35.95
CA MET A 8 9.10 15.47 -35.27
C MET A 8 8.92 16.97 -35.06
N ALA A 9 8.30 17.68 -36.02
CA ALA A 9 7.98 19.09 -35.86
C ALA A 9 6.96 19.33 -34.76
N LYS A 10 5.89 18.51 -34.68
CA LYS A 10 4.88 18.58 -33.59
C LYS A 10 5.48 18.29 -32.22
N MET A 11 6.38 17.30 -32.10
CA MET A 11 7.10 17.01 -30.83
C MET A 11 8.01 18.15 -30.39
N LYS A 12 8.71 18.84 -31.35
CA LYS A 12 9.54 20.00 -31.03
C LYS A 12 8.69 21.19 -30.53
N HIS A 13 7.54 21.45 -31.13
CA HIS A 13 6.63 22.50 -30.66
C HIS A 13 6.04 22.20 -29.27
N LEU A 14 5.68 20.93 -28.99
CA LEU A 14 5.23 20.51 -27.68
C LEU A 14 6.33 20.64 -26.60
N ALA A 15 7.57 20.27 -26.93
CA ALA A 15 8.70 20.44 -26.03
C ALA A 15 9.01 21.93 -25.75
N ILE A 16 8.92 22.79 -26.77
CA ILE A 16 9.10 24.24 -26.63
C ILE A 16 7.98 24.85 -25.75
N ILE A 17 6.74 24.42 -25.92
CA ILE A 17 5.60 24.88 -25.09
C ILE A 17 5.80 24.44 -23.63
N ILE A 18 6.25 23.22 -23.38
CA ILE A 18 6.56 22.70 -22.04
C ILE A 18 7.74 23.49 -21.43
N CYS A 19 8.82 23.76 -22.19
CA CYS A 19 9.94 24.60 -21.72
C CYS A 19 9.51 26.05 -21.45
N PHE A 20 8.64 26.64 -22.27
CA PHE A 20 8.13 27.99 -22.04
C PHE A 20 7.23 28.08 -20.81
N LEU A 21 6.39 27.05 -20.54
CA LEU A 21 5.62 26.92 -19.30
C LEU A 21 6.54 26.81 -18.08
N ILE A 22 7.63 26.06 -18.16
CA ILE A 22 8.60 25.91 -17.06
C ILE A 22 9.33 27.22 -16.78
N THR A 23 9.69 28.01 -17.81
CA THR A 23 10.41 29.29 -17.65
C THR A 23 9.51 30.41 -17.10
N THR A 24 8.20 30.40 -17.39
CA THR A 24 7.27 31.37 -16.81
C THR A 24 6.99 31.09 -15.33
N PHE A 25 7.07 29.83 -14.89
CA PHE A 25 6.99 29.47 -13.47
C PHE A 25 8.25 29.84 -12.66
N ALA A 26 9.42 29.94 -13.30
CA ALA A 26 10.67 30.27 -12.60
C ALA A 26 10.79 31.77 -12.19
N GLN A 27 9.94 32.66 -12.71
CA GLN A 27 9.97 34.10 -12.38
C GLN A 27 8.95 34.53 -11.33
N ALA A 28 8.04 33.62 -10.89
CA ALA A 28 7.07 33.92 -9.84
C ALA A 28 7.58 33.48 -8.45
N GLN A 29 8.82 33.81 -8.09
CA GLN A 29 9.25 33.76 -6.70
C GLN A 29 8.80 35.04 -6.00
N ASP A 30 7.51 35.14 -5.74
CA ASP A 30 7.00 36.08 -4.77
C ASP A 30 7.54 35.68 -3.38
N GLU A 31 7.98 36.65 -2.58
CA GLU A 31 8.61 36.43 -1.27
C GLU A 31 7.57 36.10 -0.19
N GLY A 32 6.66 35.13 -0.45
CA GLY A 32 5.66 34.65 0.50
C GLY A 32 6.27 33.99 1.73
N ASN A 33 5.45 33.80 2.76
CA ASN A 33 5.86 33.06 3.97
C ASN A 33 6.36 31.66 3.59
N LYS A 34 7.45 31.23 4.25
CA LYS A 34 8.07 29.92 4.01
C LYS A 34 8.20 29.20 5.33
N SER A 35 7.83 27.94 5.35
CA SER A 35 8.10 27.05 6.49
C SER A 35 8.59 25.69 6.06
N MET A 36 9.46 25.10 6.86
CA MET A 36 9.98 23.74 6.69
C MET A 36 9.82 23.02 8.02
N GLU A 37 9.33 21.81 7.96
CA GLU A 37 9.30 20.87 9.09
C GLU A 37 10.23 19.68 8.78
N ILE A 38 11.15 19.39 9.69
CA ILE A 38 11.90 18.15 9.74
C ILE A 38 11.28 17.30 10.84
N TYR A 39 10.84 16.09 10.53
CA TYR A 39 10.18 15.22 11.48
C TYR A 39 10.58 13.76 11.29
N GLY A 40 10.30 12.95 12.27
CA GLY A 40 10.53 11.52 12.19
C GLY A 40 10.50 10.85 13.54
N PHE A 41 11.00 9.63 13.57
CA PHE A 41 11.20 8.89 14.80
C PHE A 41 12.33 7.88 14.65
N ILE A 42 12.96 7.57 15.76
CA ILE A 42 13.82 6.39 15.92
C ILE A 42 12.99 5.34 16.63
N MET A 43 12.97 4.12 16.10
CA MET A 43 12.25 3.01 16.69
C MET A 43 13.13 1.77 16.75
N THR A 44 13.12 1.11 17.88
CA THR A 44 13.78 -0.18 18.10
C THR A 44 12.73 -1.19 18.53
N ASP A 45 12.67 -2.29 17.83
CA ASP A 45 11.77 -3.41 18.06
C ASP A 45 12.60 -4.62 18.50
N ILE A 46 12.12 -5.32 19.51
CA ILE A 46 12.67 -6.58 19.99
C ILE A 46 11.49 -7.54 20.15
N GLY A 47 11.62 -8.77 19.69
CA GLY A 47 10.51 -9.69 19.82
C GLY A 47 10.89 -11.14 19.65
N TYR A 48 9.86 -11.96 19.75
CA TYR A 48 9.96 -13.41 19.59
C TYR A 48 8.79 -13.93 18.75
N ASN A 49 9.13 -14.61 17.68
CA ASN A 49 8.19 -15.38 16.86
C ASN A 49 8.11 -16.78 17.42
N PHE A 50 6.96 -17.21 17.92
CA PHE A 50 6.80 -18.53 18.51
C PHE A 50 6.67 -19.64 17.46
N ASN A 51 6.32 -19.26 16.22
CA ASN A 51 6.15 -20.16 15.08
C ASN A 51 6.98 -19.67 13.90
N GLN A 52 7.02 -20.46 12.83
CA GLN A 52 7.78 -20.15 11.62
C GLN A 52 7.23 -18.93 10.89
N ILE A 53 8.14 -18.16 10.32
CA ILE A 53 7.86 -17.08 9.37
C ILE A 53 9.00 -17.01 8.36
N GLN A 54 8.71 -16.55 7.14
CA GLN A 54 9.73 -16.33 6.13
C GLN A 54 10.85 -15.42 6.66
N PRO A 55 12.14 -15.80 6.59
CA PRO A 55 13.24 -15.12 7.25
C PRO A 55 13.40 -13.63 6.93
N ASP A 56 13.06 -13.19 5.71
CA ASP A 56 13.14 -11.78 5.32
C ASP A 56 12.03 -10.90 5.95
N TRP A 57 11.03 -11.54 6.57
CA TRP A 57 9.87 -10.88 7.19
C TRP A 57 9.79 -11.10 8.71
N TYR A 58 10.92 -11.38 9.32
CA TYR A 58 11.07 -11.80 10.73
C TYR A 58 10.49 -10.82 11.76
N ASP A 59 10.38 -9.53 11.44
CA ASP A 59 9.95 -8.49 12.38
C ASP A 59 8.49 -8.02 12.16
N VAL A 60 7.73 -8.66 11.25
CA VAL A 60 6.32 -8.36 10.97
C VAL A 60 5.48 -9.62 10.86
N VAL A 61 4.15 -9.51 11.01
CA VAL A 61 3.21 -10.59 10.77
C VAL A 61 2.50 -10.36 9.44
N ARG A 62 2.82 -11.21 8.46
CA ARG A 62 2.22 -11.21 7.13
C ARG A 62 1.69 -12.60 6.82
N PRO A 63 0.37 -12.83 6.83
CA PRO A 63 -0.21 -14.12 6.48
C PRO A 63 0.27 -14.71 5.14
N THR A 64 0.51 -13.88 4.11
CA THR A 64 1.07 -14.34 2.83
C THR A 64 2.52 -14.85 2.92
N LYS A 65 3.21 -14.61 4.04
CA LYS A 65 4.60 -15.00 4.32
C LYS A 65 4.72 -16.06 5.41
N LEU A 66 3.61 -16.63 5.83
CA LEU A 66 3.59 -17.84 6.66
C LEU A 66 3.82 -19.07 5.79
N PRO A 67 4.31 -20.19 6.36
CA PRO A 67 4.60 -21.40 5.62
C PRO A 67 3.41 -21.89 4.77
N ALA A 68 3.68 -22.21 3.50
CA ALA A 68 2.71 -22.82 2.60
C ALA A 68 2.63 -24.35 2.80
N PHE A 69 3.62 -24.94 3.48
CA PHE A 69 3.66 -26.36 3.82
C PHE A 69 4.50 -26.57 5.08
N LYS A 70 4.45 -27.77 5.62
CA LYS A 70 5.13 -28.11 6.88
C LYS A 70 6.64 -27.89 6.79
N ASP A 71 7.19 -27.20 7.79
CA ASP A 71 8.63 -26.96 8.00
C ASP A 71 9.32 -26.17 6.87
N GLU A 72 8.56 -25.35 6.11
CA GLU A 72 9.10 -24.56 4.97
C GLU A 72 10.26 -23.62 5.39
N TYR A 73 10.17 -23.00 6.59
CA TYR A 73 11.14 -22.01 7.05
C TYR A 73 11.98 -22.47 8.26
N GLY A 74 12.02 -23.78 8.50
CA GLY A 74 12.80 -24.37 9.60
C GLY A 74 12.03 -24.51 10.91
N PRO A 75 12.71 -24.67 12.04
CA PRO A 75 12.06 -24.90 13.31
C PRO A 75 11.31 -23.67 13.82
N ASP A 76 10.32 -23.89 14.64
CA ASP A 76 9.61 -22.87 15.40
C ASP A 76 10.55 -22.16 16.39
N GLY A 77 10.25 -20.89 16.67
CA GLY A 77 10.91 -20.11 17.70
C GLY A 77 12.11 -19.31 17.18
N SER A 78 11.94 -17.99 17.01
CA SER A 78 13.04 -17.11 16.63
C SER A 78 12.97 -15.75 17.35
N TYR A 79 14.12 -15.34 17.90
CA TYR A 79 14.32 -14.00 18.44
C TYR A 79 14.66 -13.04 17.31
N TYR A 80 14.20 -11.80 17.41
CA TYR A 80 14.62 -10.73 16.51
C TYR A 80 14.84 -9.40 17.22
N ALA A 81 15.66 -8.56 16.60
CA ALA A 81 15.78 -7.14 16.90
C ALA A 81 15.84 -6.34 15.60
N SER A 82 15.17 -5.18 15.55
CA SER A 82 15.02 -4.37 14.34
C SER A 82 15.01 -2.89 14.66
N VAL A 83 15.52 -2.07 13.74
CA VAL A 83 15.37 -0.62 13.72
C VAL A 83 14.73 -0.13 12.42
N ARG A 84 14.22 -1.07 11.61
CA ARG A 84 13.77 -0.83 10.23
C ARG A 84 12.59 0.14 10.14
N GLN A 85 11.79 0.30 11.21
CA GLN A 85 10.69 1.25 11.26
C GLN A 85 11.15 2.72 11.34
N THR A 86 12.41 2.98 11.73
CA THR A 86 12.97 4.33 11.84
C THR A 86 12.73 5.15 10.59
N ARG A 87 12.28 6.39 10.77
CA ARG A 87 11.75 7.24 9.70
C ARG A 87 12.25 8.66 9.80
N LEU A 88 12.48 9.30 8.64
CA LEU A 88 12.78 10.72 8.51
C LEU A 88 11.98 11.34 7.38
N GLY A 89 11.42 12.53 7.63
CA GLY A 89 10.62 13.25 6.66
C GLY A 89 10.86 14.75 6.69
N PHE A 90 10.56 15.38 5.55
CA PHE A 90 10.63 16.83 5.32
C PHE A 90 9.33 17.28 4.69
N LYS A 91 8.72 18.33 5.26
CA LYS A 91 7.59 19.03 4.65
C LYS A 91 7.97 20.49 4.48
N ASN A 92 7.67 21.04 3.32
CA ASN A 92 7.85 22.47 3.07
C ASN A 92 6.53 23.07 2.61
N TYR A 93 6.32 24.32 3.01
CA TYR A 93 5.14 25.12 2.67
C TYR A 93 5.64 26.47 2.17
N PHE A 94 5.20 26.85 0.99
CA PHE A 94 5.58 28.11 0.35
C PHE A 94 4.31 28.81 -0.15
N ASP A 95 4.04 30.01 0.31
CA ASP A 95 3.03 30.86 -0.31
C ASP A 95 3.47 31.25 -1.70
N THR A 96 2.62 31.08 -2.71
CA THR A 96 2.84 31.48 -4.08
C THR A 96 1.72 32.38 -4.58
N GLY A 97 1.90 33.10 -5.66
CA GLY A 97 0.85 33.95 -6.25
C GLY A 97 -0.40 33.20 -6.74
N ILE A 98 -0.38 31.86 -6.78
CA ILE A 98 -1.50 31.01 -7.24
C ILE A 98 -1.93 29.96 -6.20
N GLY A 99 -1.44 30.06 -4.96
CA GLY A 99 -1.77 29.19 -3.84
C GLY A 99 -0.56 28.73 -3.06
N GLU A 100 -0.78 27.92 -2.01
CA GLU A 100 0.27 27.34 -1.23
C GLU A 100 0.86 26.12 -1.95
N LEU A 101 2.19 26.13 -2.19
CA LEU A 101 2.95 24.97 -2.63
C LEU A 101 3.36 24.17 -1.38
N LYS A 102 2.90 22.93 -1.30
CA LYS A 102 3.30 21.97 -0.25
C LYS A 102 4.18 20.91 -0.88
N THR A 103 5.28 20.56 -0.22
CA THR A 103 6.11 19.40 -0.62
C THR A 103 6.26 18.45 0.55
N HIS A 104 6.31 17.16 0.25
CA HIS A 104 6.48 16.10 1.23
C HIS A 104 7.48 15.07 0.73
N PHE A 105 8.58 14.92 1.45
CA PHE A 105 9.59 13.91 1.21
C PHE A 105 9.77 13.10 2.48
N GLU A 106 9.62 11.77 2.41
CA GLU A 106 9.74 10.87 3.55
C GLU A 106 10.38 9.55 3.12
N PHE A 107 11.28 9.04 3.95
CA PHE A 107 11.84 7.71 3.81
C PHE A 107 11.94 7.01 5.17
N GLU A 108 12.07 5.70 5.13
CA GLU A 108 12.26 4.82 6.27
C GLU A 108 13.35 3.79 5.98
N LEU A 109 13.67 2.93 6.96
CA LEU A 109 14.73 1.92 6.82
C LEU A 109 14.18 0.51 6.52
N PHE A 110 12.90 0.38 6.20
CA PHE A 110 12.22 -0.90 5.99
C PHE A 110 12.35 -1.39 4.54
N GLY A 111 13.38 -2.20 4.26
CA GLY A 111 13.59 -2.81 2.94
C GLY A 111 12.44 -3.75 2.53
N THR A 112 12.05 -3.70 1.27
CA THR A 112 11.01 -4.57 0.66
C THR A 112 11.43 -4.99 -0.74
N GLY A 113 10.73 -5.95 -1.36
CA GLY A 113 11.12 -6.47 -2.67
C GLY A 113 12.46 -7.20 -2.58
N VAL A 114 13.42 -6.80 -3.41
CA VAL A 114 14.78 -7.38 -3.40
C VAL A 114 15.57 -7.05 -2.13
N ASP A 115 15.18 -6.00 -1.40
CA ASP A 115 15.80 -5.57 -0.14
C ASP A 115 15.00 -6.08 1.08
N ALA A 116 14.07 -7.04 0.91
CA ALA A 116 13.34 -7.61 2.04
C ALA A 116 14.32 -8.16 3.09
N GLY A 117 14.01 -7.94 4.37
CA GLY A 117 14.89 -8.30 5.49
C GLY A 117 16.05 -7.34 5.75
N GLN A 118 16.36 -6.44 4.83
CA GLN A 118 17.48 -5.49 4.93
C GLN A 118 17.06 -4.19 5.63
N THR A 119 18.03 -3.54 6.26
CA THR A 119 17.90 -2.17 6.79
C THR A 119 18.42 -1.21 5.73
N THR A 120 17.53 -0.81 4.80
CA THR A 120 17.85 0.03 3.64
C THR A 120 16.87 1.19 3.50
N PHE A 121 17.32 2.28 2.86
CA PHE A 121 16.44 3.42 2.60
C PHE A 121 15.33 3.04 1.64
N ARG A 122 14.09 3.27 2.05
CA ARG A 122 12.88 3.09 1.25
C ARG A 122 12.12 4.40 1.15
N LEU A 123 11.90 4.87 -0.08
CA LEU A 123 11.09 6.06 -0.32
C LEU A 123 9.61 5.78 0.05
N ARG A 124 9.05 6.64 0.89
CA ARG A 124 7.62 6.65 1.24
C ARG A 124 6.87 7.70 0.45
N HIS A 125 7.30 8.95 0.59
CA HIS A 125 6.71 10.09 -0.09
C HIS A 125 7.77 10.89 -0.84
N ALA A 126 7.46 11.26 -2.08
CA ALA A 126 8.12 12.28 -2.88
C ALA A 126 7.00 12.96 -3.66
N TYR A 127 6.37 13.96 -3.04
CA TYR A 127 5.09 14.47 -3.49
C TYR A 127 5.01 15.99 -3.30
N ALA A 128 4.30 16.66 -4.21
CA ALA A 128 4.03 18.09 -4.12
C ALA A 128 2.56 18.39 -4.45
N GLU A 129 1.99 19.40 -3.81
CA GLU A 129 0.67 19.97 -4.07
C GLU A 129 0.77 21.46 -4.34
N LEU A 130 0.01 21.95 -5.31
CA LEU A 130 -0.23 23.36 -5.54
C LEU A 130 -1.72 23.60 -5.77
N GLY A 131 -2.36 24.25 -4.79
CA GLY A 131 -3.80 24.46 -4.79
C GLY A 131 -4.59 23.15 -4.82
N LYS A 132 -5.29 22.90 -5.94
CA LYS A 132 -6.12 21.69 -6.12
C LYS A 132 -5.41 20.55 -6.87
N PHE A 133 -4.15 20.68 -7.21
CA PHE A 133 -3.41 19.69 -7.97
C PHE A 133 -2.24 19.16 -7.16
N GLY A 134 -1.97 17.86 -7.29
CA GLY A 134 -0.84 17.21 -6.68
C GLY A 134 -0.19 16.22 -7.63
N ALA A 135 1.12 16.00 -7.48
CA ALA A 135 1.87 15.03 -8.27
C ALA A 135 3.03 14.44 -7.46
N GLY A 136 3.38 13.20 -7.78
CA GLY A 136 4.45 12.44 -7.15
C GLY A 136 3.99 11.16 -6.49
N GLN A 137 4.86 10.56 -5.66
CA GLN A 137 4.54 9.35 -4.90
C GLN A 137 3.96 9.70 -3.54
N THR A 138 2.75 9.22 -3.25
CA THR A 138 2.10 9.33 -1.94
C THR A 138 1.02 8.26 -1.81
N TRP A 139 0.19 8.32 -0.75
CA TRP A 139 -0.94 7.44 -0.57
C TRP A 139 -1.90 7.47 -1.77
N SER A 140 -2.32 6.29 -2.24
CA SER A 140 -3.39 6.17 -3.22
C SER A 140 -4.69 6.74 -2.65
N PRO A 141 -5.53 7.43 -3.42
CA PRO A 141 -6.89 7.77 -3.01
C PRO A 141 -7.78 6.54 -2.74
N PHE A 142 -7.42 5.35 -3.21
CA PHE A 142 -8.12 4.11 -2.89
C PHE A 142 -7.87 3.63 -1.45
N MET A 143 -6.89 4.21 -0.76
CA MET A 143 -6.44 3.85 0.58
C MET A 143 -6.80 4.90 1.62
N ASP A 144 -7.36 4.48 2.76
CA ASP A 144 -7.54 5.32 3.94
C ASP A 144 -6.53 4.95 5.03
N ILE A 145 -5.53 5.83 5.26
CA ILE A 145 -4.55 5.64 6.33
C ILE A 145 -5.17 5.76 7.73
N GLY A 146 -6.31 6.44 7.84
CA GLY A 146 -6.98 6.68 9.12
C GLY A 146 -7.46 5.41 9.81
N VAL A 147 -7.65 4.30 9.07
CA VAL A 147 -8.07 3.01 9.66
C VAL A 147 -6.90 2.19 10.20
N PHE A 148 -5.65 2.63 10.01
CA PHE A 148 -4.49 1.97 10.59
C PHE A 148 -4.53 2.09 12.12
N PRO A 149 -4.48 0.98 12.90
CA PRO A 149 -4.59 1.01 14.36
C PRO A 149 -3.36 1.64 15.01
N ASN A 150 -3.48 2.02 16.28
CA ASN A 150 -2.36 2.48 17.09
C ASN A 150 -1.48 1.30 17.53
N SER A 151 -0.72 0.72 16.57
CA SER A 151 0.09 -0.49 16.75
C SER A 151 1.58 -0.21 16.84
N LEU A 152 2.33 -1.18 17.39
CA LEU A 152 3.79 -1.24 17.34
C LEU A 152 4.26 -1.90 16.06
N GLU A 153 3.49 -2.84 15.54
CA GLU A 153 3.78 -3.61 14.35
C GLU A 153 3.78 -2.70 13.12
N TYR A 154 4.78 -2.93 12.23
CA TYR A 154 4.97 -2.06 11.06
C TYR A 154 3.98 -2.33 9.93
N TRP A 155 3.75 -3.64 9.64
CA TRP A 155 2.98 -4.01 8.45
C TRP A 155 1.50 -3.73 8.63
N GLY A 156 0.94 -4.18 9.77
CA GLY A 156 -0.44 -3.91 10.16
C GLY A 156 -1.48 -4.85 9.54
N PRO A 157 -2.74 -4.41 9.49
CA PRO A 157 -3.87 -5.26 9.16
C PRO A 157 -3.79 -5.87 7.76
N THR A 158 -3.91 -7.20 7.65
CA THR A 158 -3.76 -7.94 6.39
C THR A 158 -4.82 -7.57 5.34
N GLY A 159 -6.07 -7.34 5.76
CA GLY A 159 -7.20 -7.00 4.87
C GLY A 159 -7.33 -5.51 4.57
N MET A 160 -6.36 -4.68 4.96
CA MET A 160 -6.38 -3.24 4.71
C MET A 160 -5.97 -2.93 3.27
N VAL A 161 -6.59 -1.93 2.65
CA VAL A 161 -6.01 -1.26 1.48
C VAL A 161 -4.86 -0.39 1.95
N PHE A 162 -3.64 -0.66 1.47
CA PHE A 162 -2.44 0.06 1.91
C PHE A 162 -1.42 0.16 0.78
N PHE A 163 -1.44 1.25 0.04
CA PHE A 163 -0.56 1.43 -1.10
C PHE A 163 -0.12 2.88 -1.30
N ARG A 164 1.13 3.08 -1.62
CA ARG A 164 1.69 4.36 -2.08
C ARG A 164 2.06 4.22 -3.55
N ASN A 165 1.56 5.13 -4.37
CA ASN A 165 1.78 5.09 -5.80
C ASN A 165 2.23 6.44 -6.37
N ILE A 166 2.92 6.41 -7.50
CA ILE A 166 3.21 7.60 -8.31
C ILE A 166 1.92 8.00 -8.99
N GLN A 167 1.53 9.26 -8.86
CA GLN A 167 0.23 9.72 -9.33
C GLN A 167 0.23 11.21 -9.68
N ILE A 168 -0.77 11.60 -10.44
CA ILE A 168 -1.24 12.98 -10.60
C ILE A 168 -2.65 13.00 -10.07
N ARG A 169 -2.99 13.94 -9.16
CA ARG A 169 -4.32 14.04 -8.58
C ARG A 169 -4.93 15.41 -8.72
N TYR A 170 -6.25 15.44 -8.76
CA TYR A 170 -7.09 16.62 -8.70
C TYR A 170 -7.99 16.55 -7.47
N MET A 171 -7.99 17.60 -6.67
CA MET A 171 -8.70 17.74 -5.39
C MET A 171 -9.72 18.88 -5.48
N PRO A 172 -10.87 18.69 -6.15
CA PRO A 172 -11.88 19.76 -6.32
C PRO A 172 -12.48 20.23 -5.01
N ILE A 173 -12.62 19.31 -4.04
CA ILE A 173 -13.14 19.58 -2.71
C ILE A 173 -12.06 19.25 -1.70
N GLN A 174 -11.77 20.19 -0.79
CA GLN A 174 -10.74 20.08 0.24
C GLN A 174 -11.31 20.52 1.61
N GLY A 175 -10.82 19.90 2.68
CA GLY A 175 -11.26 20.15 4.05
C GLY A 175 -11.88 18.92 4.70
N ASP A 176 -12.79 19.12 5.66
CA ASP A 176 -13.49 18.04 6.37
C ASP A 176 -14.33 17.15 5.43
N THR A 177 -14.87 17.73 4.37
CA THR A 177 -15.36 16.99 3.22
C THR A 177 -14.35 17.17 2.09
N ARG A 178 -13.89 16.06 1.50
CA ARG A 178 -12.93 16.10 0.39
C ARG A 178 -13.29 15.13 -0.71
N LEU A 179 -12.93 15.51 -1.92
CA LEU A 179 -12.98 14.65 -3.11
C LEU A 179 -11.60 14.70 -3.76
N THR A 180 -10.99 13.55 -3.96
CA THR A 180 -9.74 13.40 -4.70
C THR A 180 -9.95 12.42 -5.85
N ILE A 181 -9.43 12.76 -7.02
CA ILE A 181 -9.40 11.89 -8.20
C ILE A 181 -7.96 11.80 -8.67
N ALA A 182 -7.46 10.60 -8.92
CA ALA A 182 -6.08 10.41 -9.34
C ALA A 182 -5.95 9.48 -10.55
N LEU A 183 -4.93 9.78 -11.36
CA LEU A 183 -4.34 8.86 -12.33
C LEU A 183 -3.05 8.33 -11.72
N GLU A 184 -3.00 7.03 -11.50
CA GLU A 184 -1.91 6.36 -10.82
C GLU A 184 -1.07 5.51 -11.77
N ARG A 185 0.21 5.32 -11.43
CA ARG A 185 1.09 4.42 -12.18
C ARG A 185 0.51 3.00 -12.13
N PRO A 186 0.23 2.38 -13.28
CA PRO A 186 -0.29 1.02 -13.33
C PRO A 186 0.80 0.00 -12.94
N GLY A 187 0.37 -1.13 -12.43
CA GLY A 187 1.21 -2.28 -12.11
C GLY A 187 0.33 -3.42 -11.65
N ALA A 188 0.62 -4.64 -12.09
CA ALA A 188 -0.09 -5.83 -11.70
C ALA A 188 0.87 -7.01 -11.58
N SER A 189 0.50 -7.98 -10.76
CA SER A 189 1.17 -9.26 -10.61
C SER A 189 0.27 -10.40 -11.06
N ALA A 190 0.90 -11.51 -11.48
CA ALA A 190 0.18 -12.69 -11.95
C ALA A 190 0.82 -13.96 -11.38
N ASP A 191 -0.02 -14.97 -11.15
CA ASP A 191 0.37 -16.32 -10.80
C ASP A 191 0.14 -17.24 -12.01
N GLN A 192 1.20 -17.97 -12.39
CA GLN A 192 1.12 -18.96 -13.47
C GLN A 192 0.70 -20.34 -12.96
N GLY A 193 0.49 -20.52 -11.66
CA GLY A 193 -0.03 -21.70 -11.01
C GLY A 193 0.67 -22.98 -11.44
N ASP A 194 -0.13 -24.00 -11.75
CA ASP A 194 0.34 -25.30 -12.22
C ASP A 194 1.15 -25.26 -13.51
N TYR A 195 1.13 -24.15 -14.23
CA TYR A 195 1.78 -23.95 -15.53
C TYR A 195 3.07 -23.13 -15.45
N ALA A 196 3.54 -22.76 -14.26
CA ALA A 196 4.70 -21.87 -14.05
C ALA A 196 6.00 -22.36 -14.74
N ASN A 197 6.16 -23.66 -14.93
CA ASN A 197 7.32 -24.27 -15.58
C ASN A 197 7.16 -24.46 -17.10
N ARG A 198 6.05 -24.05 -17.69
CA ARG A 198 5.79 -24.21 -19.13
C ARG A 198 6.53 -23.15 -19.93
N VAL A 199 7.20 -23.58 -21.00
CA VAL A 199 7.98 -22.67 -21.87
C VAL A 199 7.08 -21.68 -22.59
N GLU A 200 5.83 -22.05 -22.87
CA GLU A 200 4.83 -21.22 -23.53
C GLU A 200 4.45 -19.97 -22.70
N LEU A 201 4.66 -20.01 -21.38
CA LEU A 201 4.39 -18.88 -20.46
C LEU A 201 5.62 -18.00 -20.20
N GLN A 202 6.84 -18.41 -20.59
CA GLN A 202 8.07 -17.69 -20.25
C GLN A 202 8.14 -16.28 -20.85
N ASP A 203 7.57 -16.07 -22.04
CA ASP A 203 7.56 -14.80 -22.74
C ASP A 203 6.18 -14.13 -22.80
N VAL A 204 5.27 -14.50 -21.91
CA VAL A 204 4.06 -13.74 -21.63
C VAL A 204 4.43 -12.57 -20.71
N LYS A 205 4.32 -11.34 -21.20
CA LYS A 205 4.79 -10.12 -20.51
C LYS A 205 3.65 -9.18 -20.19
N ALA A 206 3.68 -8.61 -18.99
CA ALA A 206 2.73 -7.56 -18.59
C ALA A 206 2.86 -6.32 -19.47
N ARG A 207 1.72 -5.71 -19.78
CA ARG A 207 1.60 -4.46 -20.51
C ARG A 207 0.63 -3.52 -19.80
N PHE A 208 0.96 -2.24 -19.72
CA PHE A 208 0.18 -1.23 -19.01
C PHE A 208 -0.16 -0.08 -19.96
N PRO A 209 -1.24 -0.19 -20.77
CA PRO A 209 -1.57 0.81 -21.79
C PRO A 209 -2.20 2.08 -21.21
N LEU A 210 -2.80 2.00 -20.02
CA LEU A 210 -3.51 3.09 -19.36
C LEU A 210 -3.07 3.21 -17.90
N PRO A 211 -3.14 4.41 -17.30
CA PRO A 211 -3.02 4.58 -15.85
C PRO A 211 -4.21 3.94 -15.14
N ASP A 212 -4.02 3.57 -13.87
CA ASP A 212 -5.13 3.23 -12.97
C ASP A 212 -5.88 4.51 -12.59
N LEU A 213 -7.19 4.47 -12.55
CA LEU A 213 -8.05 5.58 -12.12
C LEU A 213 -8.59 5.29 -10.74
N SER A 214 -8.28 6.14 -9.76
CA SER A 214 -8.81 6.05 -8.40
C SER A 214 -9.49 7.34 -7.97
N ALA A 215 -10.44 7.22 -7.04
CA ALA A 215 -11.09 8.37 -6.42
C ALA A 215 -11.49 8.04 -4.98
N GLU A 216 -11.47 9.07 -4.10
CA GLU A 216 -12.01 9.03 -2.75
C GLU A 216 -13.04 10.14 -2.55
N TYR A 217 -14.08 9.86 -1.79
CA TYR A 217 -15.01 10.84 -1.24
C TYR A 217 -15.11 10.64 0.27
N HIS A 218 -14.62 11.62 1.02
CA HIS A 218 -14.55 11.62 2.47
C HIS A 218 -15.50 12.66 3.05
N VAL A 219 -16.23 12.29 4.09
CA VAL A 219 -17.14 13.18 4.80
C VAL A 219 -16.81 13.15 6.29
N GLY A 220 -16.20 14.23 6.78
CA GLY A 220 -15.98 14.47 8.20
C GLY A 220 -17.27 14.79 8.93
N THR A 221 -17.40 14.30 10.15
CA THR A 221 -18.55 14.49 11.02
C THR A 221 -18.11 14.83 12.45
N LYS A 222 -19.05 15.17 13.33
CA LYS A 222 -18.75 15.42 14.76
C LYS A 222 -18.30 14.15 15.52
N TRP A 223 -18.64 12.98 15.01
CA TRP A 223 -18.33 11.68 15.63
C TRP A 223 -17.19 10.94 14.94
N GLY A 224 -16.59 11.53 13.91
CA GLY A 224 -15.52 10.92 13.11
C GLY A 224 -15.68 11.19 11.64
N TYR A 225 -15.58 10.17 10.80
CA TYR A 225 -15.80 10.31 9.35
C TYR A 225 -16.27 9.01 8.70
N VAL A 226 -16.77 9.15 7.48
CA VAL A 226 -16.96 8.03 6.51
C VAL A 226 -16.25 8.39 5.22
N GLU A 227 -15.58 7.43 4.62
CA GLU A 227 -14.92 7.56 3.33
C GLU A 227 -15.32 6.41 2.42
N LEU A 228 -15.69 6.74 1.18
CA LEU A 228 -15.89 5.78 0.09
C LEU A 228 -14.84 6.04 -0.98
N ALA A 229 -14.05 5.02 -1.29
CA ALA A 229 -13.08 5.09 -2.36
C ALA A 229 -13.33 4.00 -3.41
N GLY A 230 -12.89 4.26 -4.64
CA GLY A 230 -13.02 3.34 -5.76
C GLY A 230 -11.80 3.38 -6.68
N ILE A 231 -11.58 2.27 -7.38
CA ILE A 231 -10.52 2.14 -8.37
C ILE A 231 -11.00 1.34 -9.58
N VAL A 232 -10.50 1.72 -10.76
CA VAL A 232 -10.67 0.94 -12.01
C VAL A 232 -9.32 0.87 -12.72
N ARG A 233 -8.98 -0.33 -13.21
CA ARG A 233 -7.66 -0.66 -13.77
C ARG A 233 -7.80 -1.44 -15.08
N LYS A 234 -6.93 -1.17 -16.06
CA LYS A 234 -6.75 -2.00 -17.25
C LYS A 234 -5.46 -2.83 -17.07
N ILE A 235 -5.63 -4.12 -16.87
CA ILE A 235 -4.53 -5.09 -16.77
C ILE A 235 -4.43 -5.81 -18.10
N GLU A 236 -3.26 -5.83 -18.73
CA GLU A 236 -3.04 -6.43 -20.04
C GLU A 236 -1.72 -7.19 -20.05
N TRP A 237 -1.67 -8.29 -20.78
CA TRP A 237 -0.44 -9.04 -21.03
C TRP A 237 -0.36 -9.48 -22.49
N LYS A 238 0.85 -9.63 -22.99
CA LYS A 238 1.12 -10.00 -24.38
C LYS A 238 2.03 -11.22 -24.42
N ASP A 239 1.58 -12.22 -25.17
CA ASP A 239 2.38 -13.34 -25.56
C ASP A 239 3.34 -12.91 -26.67
N LEU A 240 4.64 -13.12 -26.46
CA LEU A 240 5.72 -12.79 -27.40
C LEU A 240 6.29 -14.05 -28.06
N ASN A 241 5.80 -15.25 -27.70
CA ASN A 241 6.20 -16.48 -28.33
C ASN A 241 5.71 -16.52 -29.77
N ASN A 242 6.40 -17.28 -30.60
CA ASN A 242 6.01 -17.56 -32.00
C ASN A 242 5.77 -19.06 -32.14
N ASP A 243 4.75 -19.55 -31.48
CA ASP A 243 4.31 -20.94 -31.48
C ASP A 243 2.85 -21.06 -31.92
N GLN A 244 2.18 -22.18 -31.59
CA GLN A 244 0.79 -22.44 -31.98
C GLN A 244 -0.23 -21.78 -31.03
N TYR A 245 0.23 -21.21 -29.89
CA TYR A 245 -0.63 -20.62 -28.89
C TYR A 245 -0.67 -19.10 -29.00
N ASP A 246 -1.76 -18.49 -28.54
CA ASP A 246 -1.84 -17.06 -28.22
C ASP A 246 -2.38 -16.92 -26.79
N LEU A 247 -1.48 -16.69 -25.87
CA LEU A 247 -1.77 -16.52 -24.43
C LEU A 247 -1.90 -15.04 -24.05
N SER A 248 -1.98 -14.14 -25.05
CA SER A 248 -2.27 -12.72 -24.82
C SER A 248 -3.67 -12.56 -24.24
N GLY A 249 -3.83 -11.53 -23.40
CA GLY A 249 -5.13 -11.24 -22.84
C GLY A 249 -5.18 -9.90 -22.10
N ASP A 250 -6.36 -9.59 -21.61
CA ASP A 250 -6.60 -8.44 -20.76
C ASP A 250 -7.75 -8.68 -19.79
N ALA A 251 -7.76 -7.90 -18.71
CA ALA A 251 -8.80 -7.88 -17.71
C ALA A 251 -9.03 -6.45 -17.20
N VAL A 252 -10.21 -6.21 -16.67
CA VAL A 252 -10.54 -4.99 -15.95
C VAL A 252 -10.54 -5.32 -14.45
N GLY A 253 -9.57 -4.74 -13.72
CA GLY A 253 -9.60 -4.76 -12.26
C GLY A 253 -10.45 -3.60 -11.73
N TRP A 254 -11.18 -3.83 -10.65
CA TRP A 254 -11.96 -2.80 -9.98
C TRP A 254 -12.11 -3.08 -8.49
N GLY A 255 -12.35 -2.04 -7.69
CA GLY A 255 -12.59 -2.20 -6.27
C GLY A 255 -13.36 -1.03 -5.67
N LEU A 256 -14.08 -1.32 -4.58
CA LEU A 256 -14.73 -0.36 -3.71
C LEU A 256 -14.23 -0.56 -2.28
N ASN A 257 -13.89 0.52 -1.62
CA ASN A 257 -13.38 0.57 -0.24
C ASN A 257 -14.24 1.52 0.58
N LEU A 258 -14.92 1.00 1.59
CA LEU A 258 -15.66 1.78 2.57
C LEU A 258 -14.90 1.77 3.89
N SER A 259 -14.54 2.94 4.40
CA SER A 259 -13.78 3.09 5.65
C SER A 259 -14.38 4.14 6.57
N THR A 260 -14.07 4.05 7.84
CA THR A 260 -14.58 4.95 8.88
C THR A 260 -13.71 4.95 10.13
N ASN A 261 -13.64 6.11 10.79
CA ASN A 261 -13.30 6.20 12.20
C ASN A 261 -14.51 6.74 12.96
N ILE A 262 -14.91 6.05 14.04
CA ILE A 262 -16.01 6.43 14.90
C ILE A 262 -15.49 6.72 16.32
N ASN A 263 -15.58 7.95 16.74
CA ASN A 263 -15.24 8.37 18.10
C ASN A 263 -16.45 8.11 19.00
N PHE A 264 -16.52 6.96 19.66
CA PHE A 264 -17.59 6.65 20.62
C PHE A 264 -17.52 7.49 21.87
N SER A 265 -16.30 7.88 22.27
CA SER A 265 -16.01 8.77 23.38
C SER A 265 -14.74 9.58 23.10
N LYS A 266 -14.30 10.39 24.09
CA LYS A 266 -12.99 11.07 24.03
C LYS A 266 -11.81 10.09 24.01
N ASN A 267 -12.04 8.88 24.51
CA ASN A 267 -11.02 7.89 24.75
C ASN A 267 -11.10 6.68 23.80
N ASP A 268 -12.20 6.53 23.06
CA ASP A 268 -12.51 5.34 22.27
C ASP A 268 -12.70 5.69 20.81
N VAL A 269 -11.88 5.09 19.95
CA VAL A 269 -11.95 5.24 18.49
C VAL A 269 -12.07 3.85 17.85
N PHE A 270 -13.19 3.60 17.20
CA PHE A 270 -13.32 2.45 16.32
C PHE A 270 -12.78 2.80 14.93
N ARG A 271 -11.99 1.91 14.36
CA ARG A 271 -11.42 1.99 13.01
C ARG A 271 -11.93 0.82 12.20
N GLY A 272 -12.64 1.10 11.13
CA GLY A 272 -13.28 0.08 10.31
C GLY A 272 -13.05 0.28 8.83
N GLN A 273 -12.85 -0.84 8.11
CA GLN A 273 -12.78 -0.87 6.66
C GLN A 273 -13.38 -2.17 6.13
N VAL A 274 -14.09 -2.08 5.02
CA VAL A 274 -14.46 -3.21 4.17
C VAL A 274 -14.12 -2.85 2.73
N VAL A 275 -13.32 -3.70 2.09
CA VAL A 275 -12.99 -3.57 0.67
C VAL A 275 -13.45 -4.82 -0.07
N TYR A 276 -14.02 -4.63 -1.26
CA TYR A 276 -14.36 -5.70 -2.18
C TYR A 276 -13.99 -5.30 -3.62
N GLY A 277 -13.49 -6.25 -4.38
CA GLY A 277 -13.13 -6.04 -5.78
C GLY A 277 -12.38 -7.23 -6.36
N GLU A 278 -11.86 -7.07 -7.56
CA GLU A 278 -11.06 -8.07 -8.27
C GLU A 278 -9.90 -7.40 -9.02
N GLY A 279 -8.75 -8.08 -9.07
CA GLY A 279 -7.55 -7.52 -9.69
C GLY A 279 -7.03 -6.28 -8.97
N ILE A 280 -7.16 -6.21 -7.63
CA ILE A 280 -6.73 -5.09 -6.78
C ILE A 280 -5.72 -5.50 -5.71
N GLN A 281 -5.18 -6.71 -5.78
CA GLN A 281 -4.26 -7.26 -4.77
C GLN A 281 -3.01 -6.41 -4.58
N ASN A 282 -2.51 -5.76 -5.63
CA ASN A 282 -1.38 -4.83 -5.54
C ASN A 282 -1.67 -3.60 -4.66
N TYR A 283 -2.93 -3.27 -4.43
CA TYR A 283 -3.34 -2.17 -3.55
C TYR A 283 -3.60 -2.61 -2.11
N MET A 284 -3.64 -3.93 -1.87
CA MET A 284 -3.82 -4.49 -0.52
C MET A 284 -2.51 -4.50 0.26
N ASN A 285 -2.61 -4.44 1.56
CA ASN A 285 -1.46 -4.50 2.47
C ASN A 285 -0.74 -5.86 2.39
N ASP A 286 -1.49 -6.95 2.30
CA ASP A 286 -0.93 -8.30 2.27
C ASP A 286 -1.78 -9.23 1.39
N ALA A 287 -1.54 -9.19 0.07
CA ALA A 287 -2.16 -10.07 -0.90
C ALA A 287 -1.13 -10.53 -1.94
N PRO A 288 -1.31 -11.72 -2.57
CA PRO A 288 -0.29 -12.27 -3.47
C PRO A 288 -0.31 -11.65 -4.87
N VAL A 289 -1.36 -11.86 -5.65
CA VAL A 289 -1.40 -11.53 -7.09
C VAL A 289 -2.77 -11.01 -7.54
N ASP A 290 -2.78 -10.13 -8.53
CA ASP A 290 -3.99 -9.57 -9.15
C ASP A 290 -4.67 -10.53 -10.12
N ILE A 291 -3.85 -11.33 -10.84
CA ILE A 291 -4.27 -12.23 -11.92
C ILE A 291 -3.89 -13.67 -11.57
N GLY A 292 -4.87 -14.55 -11.53
CA GLY A 292 -4.67 -15.99 -11.50
C GLY A 292 -4.80 -16.60 -12.90
N ILE A 293 -4.29 -17.83 -13.07
CA ILE A 293 -4.44 -18.60 -14.29
C ILE A 293 -5.68 -19.49 -14.20
N GLN A 294 -6.46 -19.57 -15.28
CA GLN A 294 -7.64 -20.40 -15.39
C GLN A 294 -7.54 -21.35 -16.55
N ASN A 295 -7.99 -22.60 -16.37
CA ASN A 295 -8.08 -23.61 -17.41
C ASN A 295 -9.09 -23.23 -18.49
N ASN A 296 -8.73 -23.42 -19.77
CA ASN A 296 -9.56 -23.11 -20.94
C ASN A 296 -9.36 -24.17 -22.03
N PHE A 297 -9.33 -25.43 -21.64
CA PHE A 297 -8.98 -26.58 -22.50
C PHE A 297 -9.89 -26.78 -23.71
N GLY A 298 -11.04 -26.13 -23.75
CA GLY A 298 -11.91 -26.11 -24.92
C GLY A 298 -11.38 -25.25 -26.08
N ASN A 299 -10.36 -24.41 -25.84
CA ASN A 299 -9.73 -23.57 -26.85
C ASN A 299 -8.30 -24.06 -27.12
N PRO A 300 -8.00 -24.64 -28.29
CA PRO A 300 -6.67 -25.17 -28.58
C PRO A 300 -5.59 -24.09 -28.80
N VAL A 301 -6.00 -22.84 -29.07
CA VAL A 301 -5.08 -21.71 -29.27
C VAL A 301 -4.78 -21.02 -27.95
N THR A 302 -5.75 -20.95 -27.04
CA THR A 302 -5.62 -20.33 -25.73
C THR A 302 -6.09 -21.32 -24.65
N PRO A 303 -5.33 -22.41 -24.40
CA PRO A 303 -5.74 -23.48 -23.48
C PRO A 303 -5.75 -23.08 -22.00
N VAL A 304 -5.10 -21.97 -21.67
CA VAL A 304 -5.15 -21.31 -20.38
C VAL A 304 -5.29 -19.79 -20.56
N LYS A 305 -5.91 -19.11 -19.62
CA LYS A 305 -6.11 -17.65 -19.65
C LYS A 305 -5.88 -17.03 -18.29
N GLY A 306 -5.46 -15.76 -18.25
CA GLY A 306 -5.45 -14.96 -17.04
C GLY A 306 -6.86 -14.46 -16.69
N VAL A 307 -7.17 -14.45 -15.38
CA VAL A 307 -8.41 -13.90 -14.84
C VAL A 307 -8.12 -13.07 -13.60
N THR A 308 -8.87 -12.00 -13.38
CA THR A 308 -8.83 -11.26 -12.11
C THR A 308 -9.32 -12.15 -10.98
N LEU A 309 -8.66 -12.05 -9.82
CA LEU A 309 -9.06 -12.78 -8.63
C LEU A 309 -9.92 -11.87 -7.74
N PRO A 310 -11.18 -12.25 -7.46
CA PRO A 310 -12.00 -11.54 -6.50
C PRO A 310 -11.44 -11.63 -5.08
N LEU A 311 -11.59 -10.57 -4.29
CA LEU A 311 -11.22 -10.57 -2.88
C LEU A 311 -12.18 -9.74 -2.03
N ILE A 312 -12.24 -10.10 -0.76
CA ILE A 312 -12.80 -9.27 0.31
C ILE A 312 -11.74 -9.04 1.38
N GLY A 313 -11.60 -7.78 1.84
CA GLY A 313 -10.75 -7.41 2.96
C GLY A 313 -11.56 -6.70 4.05
N VAL A 314 -11.27 -7.01 5.31
CA VAL A 314 -11.96 -6.42 6.47
C VAL A 314 -10.93 -5.98 7.50
N VAL A 315 -11.17 -4.81 8.09
CA VAL A 315 -10.41 -4.25 9.23
C VAL A 315 -11.40 -3.78 10.29
N ALA A 316 -11.18 -4.16 11.54
CA ALA A 316 -11.98 -3.72 12.68
C ALA A 316 -11.10 -3.66 13.94
N PHE A 317 -10.76 -2.42 14.36
CA PHE A 317 -9.94 -2.15 15.53
C PHE A 317 -10.60 -1.15 16.47
N LEU A 318 -10.30 -1.28 17.73
CA LEU A 318 -10.66 -0.34 18.78
C LEU A 318 -9.38 0.18 19.44
N ASP A 319 -9.17 1.49 19.36
CA ASP A 319 -8.14 2.19 20.11
C ASP A 319 -8.78 2.80 21.36
N HIS A 320 -8.18 2.54 22.54
CA HIS A 320 -8.62 3.09 23.83
C HIS A 320 -7.50 3.86 24.53
N THR A 321 -7.81 5.04 25.02
CA THR A 321 -6.91 5.89 25.81
C THR A 321 -7.29 5.83 27.29
N TRP A 322 -6.53 5.06 28.09
CA TRP A 322 -6.76 4.93 29.55
C TRP A 322 -6.43 6.19 30.31
N SER A 323 -5.38 6.91 29.89
CA SER A 323 -4.89 8.13 30.48
C SER A 323 -3.97 8.87 29.52
N GLU A 324 -3.45 10.03 29.91
CA GLU A 324 -2.43 10.76 29.13
C GLU A 324 -1.16 9.93 28.84
N LYS A 325 -0.94 8.85 29.60
CA LYS A 325 0.26 8.01 29.48
C LYS A 325 0.02 6.61 28.94
N PHE A 326 -1.20 6.10 29.01
CA PHE A 326 -1.50 4.71 28.63
C PHE A 326 -2.57 4.65 27.57
N SER A 327 -2.33 3.84 26.55
CA SER A 327 -3.30 3.50 25.51
C SER A 327 -3.18 2.03 25.10
N THR A 328 -4.23 1.52 24.47
CA THR A 328 -4.35 0.16 23.98
C THR A 328 -5.00 0.19 22.60
N ALA A 329 -4.56 -0.66 21.69
CA ALA A 329 -5.29 -1.03 20.49
C ALA A 329 -5.56 -2.53 20.52
N ILE A 330 -6.77 -2.95 20.09
CA ILE A 330 -7.13 -4.34 19.91
C ILE A 330 -8.04 -4.48 18.69
N GLY A 331 -7.85 -5.54 17.92
CA GLY A 331 -8.73 -5.76 16.78
C GLY A 331 -8.34 -6.93 15.90
N TYR A 332 -9.08 -7.03 14.81
CA TYR A 332 -9.05 -8.12 13.85
C TYR A 332 -9.03 -7.58 12.42
N SER A 333 -8.36 -8.31 11.54
CA SER A 333 -8.40 -8.09 10.10
C SER A 333 -8.35 -9.41 9.35
N MET A 334 -8.96 -9.46 8.18
CA MET A 334 -8.89 -10.61 7.29
C MET A 334 -8.88 -10.19 5.82
N ILE A 335 -8.32 -11.05 5.00
CA ILE A 335 -8.44 -11.06 3.54
C ILE A 335 -8.83 -12.47 3.10
N ASP A 336 -9.75 -12.58 2.15
CA ASP A 336 -10.16 -13.85 1.54
C ASP A 336 -10.20 -13.65 0.01
N ILE A 337 -9.62 -14.59 -0.73
CA ILE A 337 -9.44 -14.54 -2.18
C ILE A 337 -10.20 -15.71 -2.81
N ASP A 338 -10.95 -15.42 -3.86
CA ASP A 338 -11.56 -16.45 -4.69
C ASP A 338 -10.55 -16.84 -5.79
N ASN A 339 -9.88 -17.97 -5.55
CA ASN A 339 -8.81 -18.47 -6.41
C ASN A 339 -9.34 -19.05 -7.72
N SER A 340 -8.53 -19.04 -8.77
CA SER A 340 -8.85 -19.68 -10.06
C SER A 340 -8.36 -21.12 -10.13
N ASP A 341 -9.00 -21.94 -10.96
CA ASP A 341 -8.80 -23.40 -11.03
C ASP A 341 -7.46 -23.86 -11.60
N GLY A 342 -6.65 -22.95 -12.14
CA GLY A 342 -5.30 -23.25 -12.60
C GLY A 342 -4.20 -22.84 -11.62
N GLN A 343 -4.54 -22.27 -10.46
CA GLN A 343 -3.58 -22.02 -9.39
C GLN A 343 -3.22 -23.32 -8.67
N THR A 344 -2.02 -23.37 -8.07
CA THR A 344 -1.58 -24.53 -7.29
C THR A 344 -2.43 -24.72 -6.02
N ASP A 345 -2.57 -25.95 -5.55
CA ASP A 345 -3.37 -26.25 -4.36
C ASP A 345 -2.87 -25.53 -3.09
N ASP A 346 -1.56 -25.21 -3.01
CA ASP A 346 -0.89 -24.46 -1.93
C ASP A 346 -0.94 -22.94 -2.11
N ALA A 347 -1.60 -22.43 -3.17
CA ALA A 347 -1.79 -20.99 -3.36
C ALA A 347 -2.47 -20.35 -2.14
N PHE A 348 -2.08 -19.12 -1.82
CA PHE A 348 -2.70 -18.39 -0.70
C PHE A 348 -4.17 -18.10 -1.00
N LYS A 349 -5.05 -18.46 -0.07
CA LYS A 349 -6.48 -18.19 -0.13
C LYS A 349 -6.90 -17.15 0.88
N LYS A 350 -6.59 -17.37 2.16
CA LYS A 350 -7.11 -16.55 3.24
C LYS A 350 -6.04 -16.21 4.25
N GLY A 351 -6.04 -14.96 4.68
CA GLY A 351 -5.22 -14.46 5.78
C GLY A 351 -6.05 -13.84 6.87
N GLN A 352 -5.68 -14.08 8.11
CA GLN A 352 -6.30 -13.48 9.29
C GLN A 352 -5.24 -12.87 10.19
N TYR A 353 -5.59 -11.82 10.90
CA TYR A 353 -4.68 -11.07 11.75
C TYR A 353 -5.40 -10.54 12.99
N ILE A 354 -4.80 -10.74 14.15
CA ILE A 354 -5.24 -10.17 15.43
C ILE A 354 -4.05 -9.43 16.05
N LEU A 355 -4.35 -8.33 16.71
CA LEU A 355 -3.39 -7.53 17.46
C LEU A 355 -4.03 -7.07 18.76
N GLY A 356 -3.22 -7.04 19.83
CA GLY A 356 -3.54 -6.39 21.09
C GLY A 356 -2.28 -5.85 21.76
N ASN A 357 -2.31 -4.59 22.22
CA ASN A 357 -1.14 -3.95 22.82
C ASN A 357 -1.45 -3.15 24.09
N LEU A 358 -0.37 -2.78 24.78
CA LEU A 358 -0.36 -1.77 25.82
C LEU A 358 0.82 -0.82 25.54
N LEU A 359 0.51 0.45 25.34
CA LEU A 359 1.48 1.51 25.05
C LEU A 359 1.61 2.43 26.26
N TYR A 360 2.84 2.80 26.60
CA TYR A 360 3.17 3.70 27.67
C TYR A 360 4.01 4.86 27.18
N THR A 361 3.56 6.10 27.41
CA THR A 361 4.25 7.34 27.06
C THR A 361 4.73 8.02 28.35
N PRO A 362 5.92 7.63 28.89
CA PRO A 362 6.42 8.18 30.17
C PRO A 362 6.63 9.69 30.13
N VAL A 363 7.12 10.20 29.00
CA VAL A 363 7.35 11.62 28.72
C VAL A 363 6.97 11.92 27.27
N LYS A 364 6.76 13.19 26.97
CA LYS A 364 6.44 13.63 25.61
C LYS A 364 7.43 13.06 24.59
N ASN A 365 6.94 12.59 23.46
CA ASN A 365 7.69 12.02 22.34
C ASN A 365 8.38 10.67 22.60
N CYS A 366 8.39 10.12 23.82
CA CYS A 366 8.92 8.79 24.11
C CYS A 366 7.76 7.83 24.35
N MET A 367 7.77 6.70 23.67
CA MET A 367 6.82 5.61 23.85
C MET A 367 7.57 4.29 24.00
N VAL A 368 7.13 3.49 24.94
CA VAL A 368 7.47 2.08 25.06
C VAL A 368 6.18 1.27 25.01
N GLY A 369 6.25 0.05 24.52
CA GLY A 369 5.03 -0.77 24.46
C GLY A 369 5.33 -2.25 24.32
N VAL A 370 4.31 -3.02 24.61
CA VAL A 370 4.26 -4.45 24.36
C VAL A 370 3.05 -4.76 23.48
N GLU A 371 3.23 -5.65 22.52
CA GLU A 371 2.20 -6.03 21.56
C GLU A 371 2.23 -7.53 21.30
N PHE A 372 1.08 -8.14 21.40
CA PHE A 372 0.84 -9.53 20.96
C PHE A 372 0.17 -9.48 19.59
N GLN A 373 0.66 -10.33 18.69
CA GLN A 373 0.13 -10.47 17.34
C GLN A 373 -0.10 -11.97 17.06
N TRP A 374 -1.19 -12.25 16.38
CA TRP A 374 -1.50 -13.54 15.81
C TRP A 374 -1.80 -13.38 14.33
N GLY A 375 -1.26 -14.27 13.50
CA GLY A 375 -1.58 -14.35 12.09
C GLY A 375 -1.89 -15.77 11.68
N ASN A 376 -2.76 -15.94 10.69
CA ASN A 376 -3.11 -17.24 10.13
C ASN A 376 -3.12 -17.18 8.61
N ARG A 377 -2.63 -18.24 7.97
CA ARG A 377 -2.72 -18.52 6.54
C ARG A 377 -3.56 -19.76 6.32
N GLU A 378 -4.43 -19.73 5.31
CA GLU A 378 -5.09 -20.90 4.72
C GLU A 378 -4.73 -20.98 3.24
N ASN A 379 -4.41 -22.18 2.76
CA ASN A 379 -4.16 -22.46 1.37
C ASN A 379 -5.46 -22.71 0.59
N PHE A 380 -5.36 -22.69 -0.73
CA PHE A 380 -6.50 -22.79 -1.63
C PHE A 380 -7.21 -24.14 -1.56
N ASN A 381 -6.49 -25.24 -1.75
CA ASN A 381 -7.17 -26.53 -2.00
C ASN A 381 -6.49 -27.77 -1.37
N ASP A 382 -5.33 -27.63 -0.72
CA ASP A 382 -4.61 -28.74 -0.07
C ASP A 382 -5.04 -28.98 1.39
N GLY A 383 -5.91 -28.14 1.93
CA GLY A 383 -6.37 -28.18 3.33
C GLY A 383 -5.33 -27.72 4.35
N TRP A 384 -4.20 -27.18 3.91
CA TRP A 384 -3.16 -26.64 4.78
C TRP A 384 -3.60 -25.33 5.44
N SER A 385 -3.34 -25.22 6.74
CA SER A 385 -3.46 -23.98 7.49
C SER A 385 -2.35 -23.89 8.52
N THR A 386 -1.80 -22.70 8.72
CA THR A 386 -0.76 -22.45 9.70
C THR A 386 -0.95 -21.09 10.38
N SER A 387 -0.42 -20.96 11.59
CA SER A 387 -0.51 -19.72 12.37
C SER A 387 0.83 -19.33 12.95
N ILE A 388 0.99 -18.04 13.20
CA ILE A 388 2.07 -17.48 13.99
C ILE A 388 1.52 -16.77 15.22
N ASN A 389 2.21 -16.93 16.35
CA ASN A 389 2.09 -16.07 17.54
C ASN A 389 3.39 -15.29 17.67
N LYS A 390 3.30 -13.99 17.95
CA LYS A 390 4.43 -13.11 18.08
C LYS A 390 4.24 -12.15 19.25
N LEU A 391 5.31 -11.94 20.00
CA LEU A 391 5.38 -10.92 21.05
C LEU A 391 6.45 -9.91 20.68
N GLN A 392 6.09 -8.62 20.73
CA GLN A 392 6.94 -7.50 20.39
C GLN A 392 7.03 -6.51 21.55
N PHE A 393 8.23 -6.02 21.81
CA PHE A 393 8.50 -4.88 22.67
C PHE A 393 9.15 -3.80 21.83
N SER A 394 8.70 -2.55 21.97
CA SER A 394 9.23 -1.44 21.19
C SER A 394 9.55 -0.23 22.06
N PHE A 395 10.59 0.46 21.65
CA PHE A 395 10.90 1.82 22.09
C PHE A 395 10.88 2.75 20.90
N LYS A 396 10.16 3.88 21.03
CA LYS A 396 10.02 4.89 19.98
C LYS A 396 10.26 6.28 20.55
N TYR A 397 11.13 7.03 19.87
CA TYR A 397 11.34 8.45 20.14
C TYR A 397 10.98 9.26 18.90
N ASN A 398 9.96 10.13 19.03
CA ASN A 398 9.53 11.03 17.96
C ASN A 398 10.26 12.37 18.07
N PHE A 399 10.56 12.98 16.93
CA PHE A 399 11.08 14.33 16.87
C PHE A 399 10.39 15.13 15.76
N SER A 400 10.23 16.44 15.98
CA SER A 400 9.79 17.40 14.96
C SER A 400 10.39 18.75 15.29
N GLN A 401 10.92 19.42 14.26
CA GLN A 401 11.44 20.78 14.33
C GLN A 401 10.92 21.57 13.14
N SER A 402 10.27 22.69 13.43
CA SER A 402 9.78 23.61 12.40
C SER A 402 10.66 24.85 12.30
N PHE A 403 10.91 25.29 11.08
CA PHE A 403 11.66 26.49 10.73
C PHE A 403 10.73 27.42 9.95
N TYR A 404 10.72 28.71 10.33
CA TYR A 404 9.87 29.72 9.70
C TYR A 404 10.73 30.86 9.20
N LYS A 405 10.47 31.31 7.97
CA LYS A 405 10.94 32.59 7.47
C LYS A 405 9.71 33.45 7.16
N LYS A 406 9.52 34.54 7.91
CA LYS A 406 8.58 35.61 7.56
C LYS A 406 9.37 36.66 6.79
N ASN A 407 8.81 37.15 5.71
CA ASN A 407 9.30 38.31 4.99
C ASN A 407 8.65 39.57 5.54
#